data_5515bbf3060fb39f5c9ef43a6580d94c
#
_entry.id   5515bbf3060fb39f5c9ef43a6580d94c
#
_cell.length_a   1.000
_cell.length_b   1.000
_cell.length_c   1.000
_cell.angle_alpha   90.00
_cell.angle_beta   90.00
_cell.angle_gamma   90.00
#
_symmetry.space_group_name_H-M   'P 1'
#
loop_
_entity.id
_entity.type
_entity.pdbx_description
1 polymer ?
#
loop_
_entity_poly.entity_id
_entity_poly.type
_entity_poly.pdbx_seq_one_letter_code
_entity_poly.pdbx_strand_id
1 'polypeptide(L)'
;MRIYVATHNAHKLREIGQLFPAFEIVADDPEGVEENASDFVGNARIKVNAIAARHPGEWCMADDSGLEVEALGGAPGVRSARYAGEPSNTPSNNALLLRNLSGVENRRANFTCAVALVDPNGCEHTAVGRCFGRIAERPSGAEGFGYDPLFVPDGYDKSFAELSPEEKNAISHRGRALAKAREVIAAFAASGDT
;
A
#
# COMPACT_ATOMS: atom_id res chain seq x y z
N MET A 1 20.50 10.85 0.46
CA MET A 1 19.23 11.57 0.74
C MET A 1 18.36 10.65 1.60
N ARG A 2 17.60 11.20 2.54
CA ARG A 2 16.80 10.44 3.51
C ARG A 2 15.31 10.61 3.21
N ILE A 3 14.52 9.56 3.45
CA ILE A 3 13.06 9.61 3.41
C ILE A 3 12.53 9.05 4.72
N TYR A 4 11.78 9.85 5.48
CA TYR A 4 11.03 9.38 6.63
C TYR A 4 9.71 8.77 6.18
N VAL A 5 9.40 7.57 6.68
CA VAL A 5 8.22 6.81 6.24
C VAL A 5 7.30 6.53 7.42
N ALA A 6 6.07 7.02 7.32
CA ALA A 6 5.02 6.89 8.33
C ALA A 6 4.47 5.46 8.40
N THR A 7 5.26 4.51 8.86
CA THR A 7 4.84 3.12 9.05
C THR A 7 5.79 2.35 9.96
N HIS A 8 5.24 1.43 10.75
CA HIS A 8 5.99 0.39 11.46
C HIS A 8 5.89 -0.99 10.80
N ASN A 9 5.20 -1.08 9.66
CA ASN A 9 5.03 -2.34 8.94
C ASN A 9 6.32 -2.73 8.19
N ALA A 10 7.01 -3.75 8.69
CA ALA A 10 8.29 -4.22 8.14
C ALA A 10 8.19 -4.69 6.68
N HIS A 11 7.04 -5.22 6.24
CA HIS A 11 6.83 -5.62 4.85
C HIS A 11 6.79 -4.40 3.92
N LYS A 12 6.06 -3.35 4.31
CA LYS A 12 6.02 -2.08 3.57
C LYS A 12 7.39 -1.43 3.48
N LEU A 13 8.10 -1.34 4.61
CA LEU A 13 9.46 -0.76 4.64
C LEU A 13 10.42 -1.51 3.72
N ARG A 14 10.34 -2.84 3.67
CA ARG A 14 11.15 -3.66 2.76
C ARG A 14 10.84 -3.37 1.30
N GLU A 15 9.56 -3.35 0.91
CA GLU A 15 9.14 -3.05 -0.47
C GLU A 15 9.56 -1.62 -0.87
N ILE A 16 9.40 -0.63 0.02
CA ILE A 16 9.85 0.76 -0.22
C ILE A 16 11.37 0.80 -0.40
N GLY A 17 12.14 0.18 0.50
CA GLY A 17 13.60 0.17 0.41
C GLY A 17 14.14 -0.46 -0.86
N GLN A 18 13.49 -1.51 -1.38
CA GLN A 18 13.85 -2.13 -2.66
C GLN A 18 13.63 -1.19 -3.86
N LEU A 19 12.60 -0.34 -3.79
CA LEU A 19 12.25 0.58 -4.88
C LEU A 19 12.96 1.94 -4.80
N PHE A 20 13.55 2.26 -3.63
CA PHE A 20 14.33 3.48 -3.38
C PHE A 20 15.77 3.18 -2.91
N PRO A 21 16.57 2.41 -3.66
CA PRO A 21 17.89 1.94 -3.20
C PRO A 21 18.90 3.07 -2.98
N ALA A 22 18.70 4.24 -3.58
CA ALA A 22 19.55 5.42 -3.42
C ALA A 22 19.23 6.26 -2.16
N PHE A 23 18.22 5.87 -1.39
CA PHE A 23 17.74 6.61 -0.24
C PHE A 23 17.89 5.80 1.06
N GLU A 24 18.23 6.50 2.13
CA GLU A 24 18.10 5.98 3.48
C GLU A 24 16.62 6.04 3.89
N ILE A 25 15.98 4.89 4.07
CA ILE A 25 14.60 4.79 4.51
C ILE A 25 14.56 4.72 6.03
N VAL A 26 13.94 5.71 6.66
CA VAL A 26 13.82 5.81 8.12
C VAL A 26 12.35 5.66 8.51
N ALA A 27 12.04 4.61 9.27
CA ALA A 27 10.69 4.44 9.80
C ALA A 27 10.42 5.48 10.90
N ASP A 28 9.28 6.15 10.81
CA ASP A 28 8.77 7.04 11.85
C ASP A 28 7.26 6.82 12.01
N ASP A 29 6.88 6.09 13.06
CA ASP A 29 5.48 5.79 13.32
C ASP A 29 4.76 7.04 13.83
N PRO A 30 3.68 7.48 13.16
CA PRO A 30 2.84 8.55 13.65
C PRO A 30 1.92 8.06 14.78
N GLU A 31 2.48 7.80 15.96
CA GLU A 31 1.73 7.32 17.12
C GLU A 31 0.48 8.17 17.40
N GLY A 32 -0.65 7.51 17.65
CA GLY A 32 -1.92 8.16 18.00
C GLY A 32 -2.64 8.85 16.84
N VAL A 33 -2.18 8.69 15.61
CA VAL A 33 -2.85 9.23 14.43
C VAL A 33 -3.99 8.30 14.01
N GLU A 34 -5.23 8.82 14.06
CA GLU A 34 -6.41 8.10 13.61
C GLU A 34 -6.55 8.16 12.07
N GLU A 35 -6.53 7.00 11.43
CA GLU A 35 -6.83 6.84 10.01
C GLU A 35 -8.37 6.80 9.81
N ASN A 36 -9.01 7.97 9.81
CA ASN A 36 -10.45 8.12 9.77
C ASN A 36 -10.99 8.68 8.43
N ALA A 37 -10.15 8.80 7.41
CA ALA A 37 -10.59 9.17 6.08
C ALA A 37 -11.38 8.04 5.40
N SER A 38 -12.26 8.43 4.47
CA SER A 38 -13.09 7.49 3.71
C SER A 38 -12.35 6.82 2.55
N ASP A 39 -11.14 7.27 2.23
CA ASP A 39 -10.32 6.76 1.13
C ASP A 39 -8.83 6.65 1.50
N PHE A 40 -8.10 5.91 0.67
CA PHE A 40 -6.67 5.66 0.89
C PHE A 40 -5.80 6.91 0.79
N VAL A 41 -6.17 7.86 -0.09
CA VAL A 41 -5.42 9.12 -0.25
C VAL A 41 -5.53 9.94 1.03
N GLY A 42 -6.73 10.08 1.57
CA GLY A 42 -6.97 10.80 2.81
C GLY A 42 -6.19 10.23 3.98
N ASN A 43 -6.20 8.89 4.16
CA ASN A 43 -5.42 8.24 5.22
C ASN A 43 -3.91 8.40 5.03
N ALA A 44 -3.40 8.28 3.80
CA ALA A 44 -1.98 8.51 3.52
C ALA A 44 -1.58 9.96 3.83
N ARG A 45 -2.41 10.95 3.50
CA ARG A 45 -2.18 12.37 3.80
C ARG A 45 -2.17 12.66 5.31
N ILE A 46 -3.11 12.10 6.05
CA ILE A 46 -3.15 12.21 7.52
C ILE A 46 -1.82 11.74 8.11
N LYS A 47 -1.34 10.56 7.70
CA LYS A 47 -0.09 9.99 8.21
C LYS A 47 1.15 10.79 7.81
N VAL A 48 1.26 11.19 6.54
CA VAL A 48 2.46 11.92 6.08
C VAL A 48 2.57 13.28 6.75
N ASN A 49 1.46 14.01 6.92
CA ASN A 49 1.46 15.31 7.56
C ASN A 49 1.84 15.24 9.05
N ALA A 50 1.46 14.14 9.73
CA ALA A 50 1.84 13.92 11.12
C ALA A 50 3.37 13.78 11.31
N ILE A 51 4.07 13.12 10.38
CA ILE A 51 5.52 12.99 10.45
C ILE A 51 6.25 14.21 9.84
N ALA A 52 5.71 14.82 8.79
CA ALA A 52 6.32 16.00 8.15
C ALA A 52 6.48 17.18 9.12
N ALA A 53 5.54 17.36 10.05
CA ALA A 53 5.63 18.35 11.10
C ALA A 53 6.85 18.16 12.04
N ARG A 54 7.38 16.93 12.14
CA ARG A 54 8.56 16.58 12.96
C ARG A 54 9.88 16.64 12.18
N HIS A 55 9.80 16.62 10.84
CA HIS A 55 10.95 16.54 9.94
C HIS A 55 10.94 17.69 8.89
N PRO A 56 10.96 18.97 9.32
CA PRO A 56 10.96 20.08 8.37
C PRO A 56 12.22 20.07 7.50
N GLY A 57 12.06 20.27 6.20
CA GLY A 57 13.17 20.25 5.25
C GLY A 57 13.61 18.86 4.78
N GLU A 58 12.90 17.82 5.17
CA GLU A 58 13.20 16.44 4.79
C GLU A 58 12.06 15.84 3.95
N TRP A 59 12.36 14.82 3.14
CA TRP A 59 11.34 14.03 2.48
C TRP A 59 10.58 13.18 3.49
N CYS A 60 9.26 13.30 3.49
CA CYS A 60 8.35 12.44 4.25
C CYS A 60 7.43 11.68 3.31
N MET A 61 7.14 10.43 3.63
CA MET A 61 6.29 9.54 2.85
C MET A 61 5.34 8.77 3.76
N ALA A 62 4.12 8.57 3.31
CA ALA A 62 3.19 7.60 3.89
C ALA A 62 2.48 6.84 2.79
N ASP A 63 2.10 5.59 3.05
CA ASP A 63 1.18 4.86 2.18
C ASP A 63 -0.05 4.39 2.95
N ASP A 64 -1.18 4.38 2.27
CA ASP A 64 -2.33 3.59 2.67
C ASP A 64 -2.76 2.70 1.52
N SER A 65 -3.16 1.46 1.83
CA SER A 65 -3.43 0.48 0.81
C SER A 65 -4.43 -0.57 1.27
N GLY A 66 -5.18 -1.11 0.32
CA GLY A 66 -6.13 -2.16 0.62
C GLY A 66 -6.65 -2.86 -0.61
N LEU A 67 -7.41 -3.92 -0.33
CA LEU A 67 -8.14 -4.72 -1.30
C LEU A 67 -9.55 -4.16 -1.48
N GLU A 68 -9.98 -4.04 -2.72
CA GLU A 68 -11.35 -3.66 -3.08
C GLU A 68 -11.95 -4.79 -3.92
N VAL A 69 -13.10 -5.32 -3.50
CA VAL A 69 -13.78 -6.43 -4.19
C VAL A 69 -15.10 -5.94 -4.74
N GLU A 70 -15.29 -6.07 -6.05
CA GLU A 70 -16.44 -5.52 -6.78
C GLU A 70 -17.77 -6.04 -6.24
N ALA A 71 -17.90 -7.35 -6.08
CA ALA A 71 -19.12 -7.98 -5.57
C ALA A 71 -19.46 -7.62 -4.12
N LEU A 72 -18.52 -7.05 -3.38
CA LEU A 72 -18.70 -6.59 -2.00
C LEU A 72 -18.81 -5.05 -1.91
N GLY A 73 -19.12 -4.38 -3.03
CA GLY A 73 -19.24 -2.92 -3.07
C GLY A 73 -17.95 -2.17 -2.73
N GLY A 74 -16.79 -2.76 -3.03
CA GLY A 74 -15.48 -2.21 -2.72
C GLY A 74 -14.92 -2.62 -1.34
N ALA A 75 -15.68 -3.34 -0.52
CA ALA A 75 -15.14 -3.87 0.74
C ALA A 75 -14.04 -4.93 0.43
N PRO A 76 -13.04 -5.05 1.33
CA PRO A 76 -12.82 -4.38 2.61
C PRO A 76 -12.36 -2.90 2.51
N GLY A 77 -11.79 -2.42 1.38
CA GLY A 77 -11.39 -1.04 1.18
C GLY A 77 -10.39 -0.56 2.24
N VAL A 78 -10.57 0.64 2.79
CA VAL A 78 -9.71 1.22 3.85
C VAL A 78 -9.69 0.39 5.14
N ARG A 79 -10.61 -0.55 5.29
CA ARG A 79 -10.66 -1.47 6.44
C ARG A 79 -9.89 -2.77 6.21
N SER A 80 -9.09 -2.88 5.13
CA SER A 80 -8.41 -4.12 4.73
C SER A 80 -7.61 -4.78 5.86
N ALA A 81 -6.85 -4.02 6.62
CA ALA A 81 -6.05 -4.55 7.72
C ALA A 81 -6.89 -5.08 8.90
N ARG A 82 -8.11 -4.55 9.08
CA ARG A 82 -9.01 -4.85 10.21
C ARG A 82 -10.40 -5.30 9.75
N TYR A 83 -10.47 -6.01 8.63
CA TYR A 83 -11.74 -6.42 8.02
C TYR A 83 -12.56 -7.34 8.94
N ALA A 84 -11.91 -8.26 9.64
CA ALA A 84 -12.54 -9.15 10.61
C ALA A 84 -12.58 -8.57 12.04
N GLY A 85 -12.18 -7.31 12.23
CA GLY A 85 -12.15 -6.65 13.53
C GLY A 85 -10.73 -6.36 14.03
N GLU A 86 -10.65 -5.88 15.26
CA GLU A 86 -9.40 -5.57 15.95
C GLU A 86 -9.14 -6.55 17.12
N PRO A 87 -7.87 -6.90 17.39
CA PRO A 87 -6.67 -6.51 16.67
C PRO A 87 -6.59 -7.13 15.26
N SER A 88 -5.83 -6.49 14.36
CA SER A 88 -5.63 -6.98 12.99
C SER A 88 -5.15 -8.43 12.95
N ASN A 89 -5.86 -9.27 12.19
CA ASN A 89 -5.54 -10.69 12.08
C ASN A 89 -5.73 -11.17 10.63
N THR A 90 -4.61 -11.38 9.94
CA THR A 90 -4.61 -11.78 8.51
C THR A 90 -5.39 -13.08 8.23
N PRO A 91 -5.20 -14.18 8.97
CA PRO A 91 -6.00 -15.38 8.80
C PRO A 91 -7.51 -15.14 8.93
N SER A 92 -7.93 -14.37 9.93
CA SER A 92 -9.34 -14.03 10.15
C SER A 92 -9.90 -13.15 9.02
N ASN A 93 -9.14 -12.17 8.55
CA ASN A 93 -9.50 -11.31 7.42
C ASN A 93 -9.71 -12.15 6.14
N ASN A 94 -8.78 -13.06 5.84
CA ASN A 94 -8.87 -13.95 4.68
C ASN A 94 -10.05 -14.90 4.77
N ALA A 95 -10.29 -15.50 5.94
CA ALA A 95 -11.44 -16.37 6.17
C ALA A 95 -12.78 -15.63 6.02
N LEU A 96 -12.88 -14.40 6.54
CA LEU A 96 -14.06 -13.55 6.37
C LEU A 96 -14.31 -13.21 4.90
N LEU A 97 -13.24 -12.85 4.16
CA LEU A 97 -13.33 -12.54 2.73
C LEU A 97 -13.87 -13.74 1.94
N LEU A 98 -13.30 -14.93 2.15
CA LEU A 98 -13.75 -16.14 1.47
C LEU A 98 -15.19 -16.52 1.81
N ARG A 99 -15.58 -16.36 3.08
CA ARG A 99 -16.97 -16.60 3.53
C ARG A 99 -17.95 -15.65 2.84
N ASN A 100 -17.61 -14.37 2.74
CA ASN A 100 -18.46 -13.36 2.09
C ASN A 100 -18.56 -13.56 0.57
N LEU A 101 -17.59 -14.24 -0.03
CA LEU A 101 -17.57 -14.60 -1.45
C LEU A 101 -18.04 -16.05 -1.72
N SER A 102 -18.59 -16.75 -0.73
CA SER A 102 -19.13 -18.08 -0.91
C SER A 102 -20.36 -18.06 -1.84
N GLY A 103 -20.32 -18.83 -2.94
CA GLY A 103 -21.37 -18.84 -3.96
C GLY A 103 -21.44 -17.59 -4.86
N VAL A 104 -20.48 -16.68 -4.74
CA VAL A 104 -20.37 -15.47 -5.58
C VAL A 104 -19.50 -15.76 -6.80
N GLU A 105 -20.06 -15.62 -8.00
CA GLU A 105 -19.35 -15.85 -9.27
C GLU A 105 -18.42 -14.69 -9.62
N ASN A 106 -18.86 -13.44 -9.40
CA ASN A 106 -18.04 -12.26 -9.65
C ASN A 106 -16.99 -12.10 -8.54
N ARG A 107 -15.78 -12.51 -8.83
CA ARG A 107 -14.65 -12.42 -7.91
C ARG A 107 -13.64 -11.32 -8.28
N ARG A 108 -14.04 -10.39 -9.16
CA ARG A 108 -13.22 -9.25 -9.59
C ARG A 108 -12.83 -8.40 -8.39
N ALA A 109 -11.57 -8.04 -8.36
CA ALA A 109 -10.99 -7.26 -7.28
C ALA A 109 -9.82 -6.42 -7.79
N ASN A 110 -9.43 -5.42 -7.02
CA ASN A 110 -8.17 -4.72 -7.21
C ASN A 110 -7.53 -4.42 -5.86
N PHE A 111 -6.23 -4.40 -5.84
CA PHE A 111 -5.50 -3.69 -4.82
C PHE A 111 -5.28 -2.24 -5.23
N THR A 112 -5.45 -1.32 -4.29
CA THR A 112 -5.10 0.10 -4.43
C THR A 112 -4.06 0.46 -3.39
N CYS A 113 -3.07 1.26 -3.79
CA CYS A 113 -2.12 1.92 -2.89
C CYS A 113 -2.11 3.41 -3.21
N ALA A 114 -2.33 4.23 -2.21
CA ALA A 114 -2.09 5.67 -2.25
C ALA A 114 -0.81 5.98 -1.49
N VAL A 115 0.10 6.71 -2.12
CA VAL A 115 1.31 7.27 -1.52
C VAL A 115 1.12 8.77 -1.41
N ALA A 116 1.34 9.32 -0.24
CA ALA A 116 1.45 10.76 -0.02
C ALA A 116 2.91 11.09 0.32
N LEU A 117 3.42 12.16 -0.26
CA LEU A 117 4.76 12.71 -0.03
C LEU A 117 4.64 14.14 0.44
N VAL A 118 5.54 14.55 1.33
CA VAL A 118 5.84 15.95 1.59
C VAL A 118 7.30 16.17 1.23
N ASP A 119 7.55 17.14 0.34
CA ASP A 119 8.90 17.49 -0.09
C ASP A 119 9.61 18.43 0.90
N PRO A 120 10.92 18.66 0.76
CA PRO A 120 11.67 19.55 1.64
C PRO A 120 11.14 20.99 1.73
N ASN A 121 10.40 21.46 0.72
CA ASN A 121 9.76 22.79 0.72
C ASN A 121 8.39 22.78 1.43
N GLY A 122 7.93 21.61 1.90
CA GLY A 122 6.64 21.44 2.55
C GLY A 122 5.46 21.27 1.59
N CYS A 123 5.72 21.07 0.28
CA CYS A 123 4.66 20.81 -0.69
C CYS A 123 4.23 19.34 -0.65
N GLU A 124 2.92 19.13 -0.68
CA GLU A 124 2.34 17.80 -0.68
C GLU A 124 2.12 17.27 -2.09
N HIS A 125 2.47 16.01 -2.31
CA HIS A 125 2.25 15.27 -3.55
C HIS A 125 1.55 13.95 -3.27
N THR A 126 0.74 13.47 -4.21
CA THR A 126 0.08 12.17 -4.08
C THR A 126 0.26 11.32 -5.33
N ALA A 127 0.39 10.02 -5.15
CA ALA A 127 0.48 9.06 -6.22
C ALA A 127 -0.39 7.83 -5.92
N VAL A 128 -1.14 7.35 -6.90
CA VAL A 128 -1.99 6.17 -6.75
C VAL A 128 -1.59 5.11 -7.75
N GLY A 129 -1.43 3.89 -7.25
CA GLY A 129 -1.24 2.68 -8.04
C GLY A 129 -2.35 1.68 -7.79
N ARG A 130 -2.78 0.97 -8.85
CA ARG A 130 -3.77 -0.10 -8.77
C ARG A 130 -3.26 -1.34 -9.47
N CYS A 131 -3.62 -2.50 -8.95
CA CYS A 131 -3.42 -3.78 -9.60
C CYS A 131 -4.75 -4.51 -9.64
N PHE A 132 -5.27 -4.76 -10.84
CA PHE A 132 -6.53 -5.48 -11.04
C PHE A 132 -6.30 -6.98 -11.07
N GLY A 133 -7.33 -7.74 -10.70
CA GLY A 133 -7.27 -9.19 -10.64
C GLY A 133 -8.57 -9.80 -10.12
N ARG A 134 -8.45 -10.95 -9.50
CA ARG A 134 -9.57 -11.69 -8.91
C ARG A 134 -9.18 -12.34 -7.58
N ILE A 135 -10.16 -12.65 -6.76
CA ILE A 135 -9.98 -13.43 -5.53
C ILE A 135 -10.12 -14.93 -5.86
N ALA A 136 -9.11 -15.71 -5.53
CA ALA A 136 -9.13 -17.17 -5.63
C ALA A 136 -10.14 -17.78 -4.64
N GLU A 137 -10.58 -19.02 -4.90
CA GLU A 137 -11.50 -19.75 -4.00
C GLU A 137 -10.80 -20.26 -2.74
N ARG A 138 -9.48 -20.41 -2.81
CA ARG A 138 -8.61 -20.91 -1.72
C ARG A 138 -7.25 -20.24 -1.79
N PRO A 139 -6.58 -20.08 -0.64
CA PRO A 139 -5.26 -19.48 -0.62
C PRO A 139 -4.22 -20.38 -1.28
N SER A 140 -3.23 -19.76 -1.94
CA SER A 140 -2.03 -20.42 -2.48
C SER A 140 -0.80 -19.55 -2.29
N GLY A 141 0.37 -20.19 -2.19
CA GLY A 141 1.64 -19.53 -1.93
C GLY A 141 1.87 -19.22 -0.45
N ALA A 142 3.09 -18.77 -0.14
CA ALA A 142 3.53 -18.49 1.22
C ALA A 142 4.25 -17.15 1.36
N GLU A 143 4.51 -16.48 0.23
CA GLU A 143 5.19 -15.18 0.22
C GLU A 143 4.21 -14.03 0.46
N GLY A 144 4.75 -12.84 0.69
CA GLY A 144 3.97 -11.62 0.86
C GLY A 144 3.26 -11.52 2.21
N PHE A 145 2.12 -10.82 2.23
CA PHE A 145 1.32 -10.58 3.44
C PHE A 145 -0.14 -10.25 3.10
N GLY A 146 -0.99 -10.19 4.12
CA GLY A 146 -2.39 -9.81 3.96
C GLY A 146 -3.18 -10.77 3.07
N TYR A 147 -3.77 -10.22 2.02
CA TYR A 147 -4.58 -10.99 1.06
C TYR A 147 -3.79 -11.55 -0.13
N ASP A 148 -2.47 -11.43 -0.13
CA ASP A 148 -1.62 -11.92 -1.23
C ASP A 148 -1.89 -13.39 -1.61
N PRO A 149 -2.13 -14.32 -0.65
CA PRO A 149 -2.44 -15.71 -0.99
C PRO A 149 -3.76 -15.92 -1.72
N LEU A 150 -4.66 -14.93 -1.69
CA LEU A 150 -5.98 -15.00 -2.32
C LEU A 150 -6.08 -14.18 -3.60
N PHE A 151 -5.17 -13.24 -3.84
CA PHE A 151 -5.25 -12.33 -4.97
C PHE A 151 -4.44 -12.83 -6.16
N VAL A 152 -5.12 -13.08 -7.26
CA VAL A 152 -4.52 -13.48 -8.55
C VAL A 152 -4.60 -12.27 -9.50
N PRO A 153 -3.47 -11.64 -9.86
CA PRO A 153 -3.47 -10.48 -10.74
C PRO A 153 -3.85 -10.84 -12.18
N ASP A 154 -4.41 -9.87 -12.91
CA ASP A 154 -4.76 -10.07 -14.31
C ASP A 154 -3.52 -10.44 -15.14
N GLY A 155 -3.69 -11.43 -16.02
CA GLY A 155 -2.61 -11.98 -16.85
C GLY A 155 -1.76 -13.05 -16.16
N TYR A 156 -2.09 -13.41 -14.92
CA TYR A 156 -1.39 -14.46 -14.17
C TYR A 156 -2.36 -15.57 -13.73
N ASP A 157 -1.80 -16.77 -13.56
CA ASP A 157 -2.50 -17.93 -12.95
C ASP A 157 -2.07 -18.16 -11.49
N LYS A 158 -1.05 -17.41 -11.03
CA LYS A 158 -0.48 -17.47 -9.70
C LYS A 158 -1.00 -16.34 -8.83
N SER A 159 -1.17 -16.61 -7.53
CA SER A 159 -1.45 -15.56 -6.54
C SER A 159 -0.22 -14.67 -6.31
N PHE A 160 -0.41 -13.51 -5.71
CA PHE A 160 0.71 -12.66 -5.30
C PHE A 160 1.67 -13.38 -4.35
N ALA A 161 1.19 -14.31 -3.54
CA ALA A 161 2.01 -15.08 -2.62
C ALA A 161 2.79 -16.24 -3.30
N GLU A 162 2.62 -16.46 -4.59
CA GLU A 162 3.39 -17.41 -5.41
C GLU A 162 4.41 -16.72 -6.32
N LEU A 163 4.41 -15.38 -6.35
CA LEU A 163 5.36 -14.58 -7.12
C LEU A 163 6.59 -14.26 -6.29
N SER A 164 7.74 -14.11 -6.95
CA SER A 164 8.90 -13.54 -6.27
C SER A 164 8.67 -12.09 -5.86
N PRO A 165 9.40 -11.55 -4.87
CA PRO A 165 9.30 -10.15 -4.49
C PRO A 165 9.51 -9.19 -5.67
N GLU A 166 10.44 -9.52 -6.58
CA GLU A 166 10.76 -8.72 -7.76
C GLU A 166 9.59 -8.73 -8.77
N GLU A 167 9.04 -9.91 -9.06
CA GLU A 167 7.87 -10.06 -9.94
C GLU A 167 6.67 -9.29 -9.38
N LYS A 168 6.38 -9.46 -8.09
CA LYS A 168 5.30 -8.75 -7.42
C LYS A 168 5.51 -7.23 -7.45
N ASN A 169 6.70 -6.73 -7.12
CA ASN A 169 7.00 -5.29 -7.11
C ASN A 169 6.82 -4.66 -8.49
N ALA A 170 7.14 -5.38 -9.57
CA ALA A 170 6.99 -4.89 -10.94
C ALA A 170 5.52 -4.62 -11.34
N ILE A 171 4.56 -5.35 -10.79
CA ILE A 171 3.15 -5.30 -11.20
C ILE A 171 2.19 -4.82 -10.13
N SER A 172 2.61 -4.82 -8.86
CA SER A 172 1.74 -4.53 -7.73
C SER A 172 1.25 -3.08 -7.69
N HIS A 173 0.14 -2.88 -6.98
CA HIS A 173 -0.40 -1.57 -6.66
C HIS A 173 0.64 -0.65 -6.01
N ARG A 174 1.40 -1.18 -5.00
CA ARG A 174 2.45 -0.41 -4.31
C ARG A 174 3.62 -0.11 -5.23
N GLY A 175 4.10 -1.09 -6.01
CA GLY A 175 5.16 -0.85 -6.99
C GLY A 175 4.81 0.26 -7.97
N ARG A 176 3.58 0.27 -8.49
CA ARG A 176 3.08 1.33 -9.39
C ARG A 176 2.95 2.69 -8.72
N ALA A 177 2.48 2.74 -7.47
CA ALA A 177 2.37 4.00 -6.71
C ALA A 177 3.76 4.57 -6.40
N LEU A 178 4.69 3.73 -5.94
CA LEU A 178 6.07 4.14 -5.62
C LEU A 178 6.87 4.53 -6.86
N ALA A 179 6.63 3.91 -8.02
CA ALA A 179 7.24 4.36 -9.27
C ALA A 179 6.86 5.82 -9.61
N LYS A 180 5.57 6.17 -9.47
CA LYS A 180 5.11 7.56 -9.64
C LYS A 180 5.68 8.50 -8.56
N ALA A 181 5.75 8.05 -7.32
CA ALA A 181 6.36 8.81 -6.23
C ALA A 181 7.84 9.13 -6.51
N ARG A 182 8.57 8.18 -7.11
CA ARG A 182 9.95 8.38 -7.54
C ARG A 182 10.09 9.42 -8.65
N GLU A 183 9.12 9.50 -9.56
CA GLU A 183 9.09 10.55 -10.60
C GLU A 183 8.96 11.94 -9.97
N VAL A 184 8.14 12.09 -8.93
CA VAL A 184 8.00 13.35 -8.17
C VAL A 184 9.33 13.76 -7.56
N ILE A 185 10.01 12.83 -6.86
CA ILE A 185 11.31 13.11 -6.25
C ILE A 185 12.38 13.45 -7.30
N ALA A 186 12.38 12.76 -8.45
CA ALA A 186 13.30 13.05 -9.53
C ALA A 186 13.04 14.43 -10.16
N ALA A 187 11.78 14.81 -10.34
CA ALA A 187 11.42 16.14 -10.84
C ALA A 187 11.86 17.26 -9.88
N PHE A 188 11.68 17.06 -8.57
CA PHE A 188 12.14 17.98 -7.53
C PHE A 188 13.67 18.16 -7.60
N ALA A 189 14.43 17.08 -7.70
CA ALA A 189 15.89 17.16 -7.83
C ALA A 189 16.35 17.89 -9.09
N ALA A 190 15.57 17.80 -10.19
CA ALA A 190 15.87 18.48 -11.45
C ALA A 190 15.52 19.96 -11.47
N SER A 191 14.58 20.41 -10.61
CA SER A 191 14.22 21.84 -10.49
C SER A 191 15.27 22.68 -9.77
N GLY A 192 16.27 22.06 -9.14
CA GLY A 192 17.33 22.74 -8.41
C GLY A 192 16.89 23.28 -7.03
N ASP A 193 15.73 22.89 -6.58
CA ASP A 193 15.25 23.14 -5.22
C ASP A 193 16.01 22.20 -4.24
N THR A 194 17.19 22.67 -3.79
CA THR A 194 18.04 22.00 -2.79
C THR A 194 18.13 22.82 -1.52
#